data_3ddb7d694ea748609c5cd315850014c6
#
_entry.id   3ddb7d694ea748609c5cd315850014c6
#
_cell.length_a   1.000
_cell.length_b   1.000
_cell.length_c   1.000
_cell.angle_alpha   90.00
_cell.angle_beta   90.00
_cell.angle_gamma   90.00
#
_symmetry.space_group_name_H-M   'P 1'
#
loop_
_entity.id
_entity.type
_entity.pdbx_description
1 polymer ?
#
loop_
_entity_poly.entity_id
_entity_poly.type
_entity_poly.pdbx_seq_one_letter_code
_entity_poly.pdbx_strand_id
1 'polypeptide(L)'
;MFQFSSTAIVLLMILFYGITFLISLRIGRKHENVDGYMVSNGSIGFGMSAASMTATWIWAASFYAAASAGYKYGLSGALHYGFWGALMILFIYPFGKRFRKLAPNAHTLAEIMHARHGNQSQLILAGSNIIGSVISLMVNFTAAGALVEILSPLSFTQGVIITGIGVLSYTLWSGFRASVYTDFAQLIAMIVAAVVIIPILFFTLGGPSLFQTGMHHLNAEQMDFFSKTAALEQGAPFFVAVLAYAIGNQTIAQRLFAVRQDLIKPSFITATIGYGAIVIGLGMLGLFALFAGIHPIDGDLNNLIPQMAATYLPPFLVGLLFIMVIGALSSTADADLCALSAIIMTDIYGKQIAKNRPHPQKMLWIGRITMIIATVCGIIFATFKFDILSMLIFVGALWGAIVFPVISSLYWDKVTAKAFNWSVLIAFVSFLMVRLNWVSLTGITAYLFEIIATIGAGVVLGLMSFGFFGKKVGVIVGCITTIILLPYCLGFLRNYLTLLSSLTAYGASALVCTVITLLSSQKRFDFRRINELVVEFHSLSKKQK
;
A
#
# COMPACT_ATOMS: atom_id res chain seq x y z
N MET A 1 19.07 19.50 20.01
CA MET A 1 17.97 18.61 19.60
C MET A 1 17.35 17.99 20.86
N PHE A 2 16.05 18.10 21.02
CA PHE A 2 15.33 17.54 22.18
C PHE A 2 15.25 16.00 22.05
N GLN A 3 15.43 15.31 23.18
CA GLN A 3 15.17 13.87 23.29
C GLN A 3 14.35 13.59 24.55
N PHE A 4 13.42 12.66 24.43
CA PHE A 4 12.70 12.13 25.59
C PHE A 4 13.62 11.28 26.45
N SER A 5 13.37 11.21 27.76
CA SER A 5 13.96 10.13 28.57
C SER A 5 13.39 8.77 28.16
N SER A 6 14.15 7.69 28.40
CA SER A 6 13.66 6.32 28.13
C SER A 6 12.32 6.04 28.80
N THR A 7 12.13 6.54 30.02
CA THR A 7 10.86 6.39 30.76
C THR A 7 9.72 7.14 30.06
N ALA A 8 9.97 8.39 29.62
CA ALA A 8 8.94 9.20 28.98
C ALA A 8 8.44 8.59 27.66
N ILE A 9 9.35 8.10 26.82
CA ILE A 9 8.97 7.50 25.54
C ILE A 9 8.22 6.18 25.74
N VAL A 10 8.66 5.33 26.69
CA VAL A 10 7.96 4.09 27.03
C VAL A 10 6.55 4.38 27.57
N LEU A 11 6.41 5.39 28.44
CA LEU A 11 5.09 5.80 28.94
C LEU A 11 4.17 6.33 27.84
N LEU A 12 4.71 7.11 26.88
CA LEU A 12 3.94 7.55 25.71
C LEU A 12 3.46 6.36 24.85
N MET A 13 4.33 5.37 24.63
CA MET A 13 3.96 4.16 23.89
C MET A 13 2.93 3.31 24.65
N ILE A 14 3.11 3.12 25.95
CA ILE A 14 2.14 2.40 26.81
C ILE A 14 0.79 3.13 26.81
N LEU A 15 0.78 4.45 26.91
CA LEU A 15 -0.44 5.23 26.86
C LEU A 15 -1.15 5.08 25.52
N PHE A 16 -0.42 5.23 24.42
CA PHE A 16 -0.96 5.10 23.07
C PHE A 16 -1.54 3.69 22.83
N TYR A 17 -0.74 2.63 23.05
CA TYR A 17 -1.20 1.26 22.85
C TYR A 17 -2.24 0.81 23.89
N GLY A 18 -2.17 1.35 25.13
CA GLY A 18 -3.19 1.11 26.15
C GLY A 18 -4.56 1.70 25.76
N ILE A 19 -4.59 2.92 25.21
CA ILE A 19 -5.84 3.52 24.71
C ILE A 19 -6.40 2.72 23.54
N THR A 20 -5.56 2.36 22.55
CA THR A 20 -5.99 1.56 21.39
C THR A 20 -6.49 0.17 21.82
N PHE A 21 -5.83 -0.45 22.79
CA PHE A 21 -6.26 -1.73 23.38
C PHE A 21 -7.62 -1.60 24.09
N LEU A 22 -7.83 -0.55 24.89
CA LEU A 22 -9.12 -0.29 25.54
C LEU A 22 -10.25 -0.05 24.54
N ILE A 23 -9.98 0.66 23.45
CA ILE A 23 -10.91 0.82 22.32
C ILE A 23 -11.25 -0.57 21.75
N SER A 24 -10.24 -1.38 21.46
CA SER A 24 -10.42 -2.75 20.95
C SER A 24 -11.27 -3.64 21.86
N LEU A 25 -11.05 -3.58 23.18
CA LEU A 25 -11.83 -4.35 24.16
C LEU A 25 -13.31 -3.93 24.18
N ARG A 26 -13.62 -2.63 24.08
CA ARG A 26 -15.01 -2.13 24.06
C ARG A 26 -15.77 -2.52 22.80
N ILE A 27 -15.07 -2.69 21.69
CA ILE A 27 -15.63 -3.03 20.39
C ILE A 27 -15.74 -4.55 20.22
N GLY A 28 -14.88 -5.30 20.90
CA GLY A 28 -14.85 -6.76 20.87
C GLY A 28 -16.19 -7.36 21.28
N ARG A 29 -16.69 -8.31 20.48
CA ARG A 29 -17.91 -9.06 20.79
C ARG A 29 -17.54 -10.34 21.53
N LYS A 30 -18.37 -10.74 22.52
CA LYS A 30 -18.19 -12.00 23.25
C LYS A 30 -18.12 -13.22 22.31
N HIS A 31 -18.84 -13.17 21.17
CA HIS A 31 -18.86 -14.20 20.15
C HIS A 31 -18.59 -13.57 18.79
N GLU A 32 -17.29 -13.34 18.46
CA GLU A 32 -16.91 -12.86 17.14
C GLU A 32 -17.06 -13.99 16.12
N ASN A 33 -17.77 -13.72 15.02
CA ASN A 33 -17.85 -14.65 13.91
C ASN A 33 -16.68 -14.46 12.94
N VAL A 34 -16.43 -15.45 12.09
CA VAL A 34 -15.30 -15.45 11.14
C VAL A 34 -15.38 -14.25 10.19
N ASP A 35 -16.57 -13.98 9.62
CA ASP A 35 -16.76 -12.86 8.67
C ASP A 35 -16.62 -11.50 9.37
N GLY A 36 -17.06 -11.40 10.65
CA GLY A 36 -16.86 -10.21 11.48
C GLY A 36 -15.40 -9.93 11.76
N TYR A 37 -14.64 -11.00 12.05
CA TYR A 37 -13.21 -10.92 12.32
C TYR A 37 -12.38 -10.53 11.09
N MET A 38 -12.77 -11.00 9.88
CA MET A 38 -12.04 -10.74 8.64
C MET A 38 -12.46 -9.45 7.92
N VAL A 39 -13.78 -9.16 7.84
CA VAL A 39 -14.32 -8.05 7.01
C VAL A 39 -15.50 -7.32 7.66
N SER A 40 -15.66 -7.39 8.98
CA SER A 40 -16.75 -6.75 9.74
C SER A 40 -18.15 -7.02 9.16
N ASN A 41 -18.37 -8.22 8.61
CA ASN A 41 -19.62 -8.64 7.95
C ASN A 41 -20.07 -7.72 6.79
N GLY A 42 -19.16 -7.00 6.13
CA GLY A 42 -19.49 -6.09 5.04
C GLY A 42 -20.38 -4.91 5.42
N SER A 43 -20.37 -4.50 6.69
CA SER A 43 -21.33 -3.55 7.29
C SER A 43 -20.74 -2.20 7.68
N ILE A 44 -19.48 -1.93 7.36
CA ILE A 44 -18.80 -0.68 7.72
C ILE A 44 -19.47 0.52 7.04
N GLY A 45 -19.80 1.54 7.85
CA GLY A 45 -20.39 2.79 7.38
C GLY A 45 -19.37 3.73 6.73
N PHE A 46 -19.89 4.81 6.13
CA PHE A 46 -19.11 5.78 5.35
C PHE A 46 -17.91 6.36 6.11
N GLY A 47 -18.16 7.02 7.25
CA GLY A 47 -17.09 7.73 7.98
C GLY A 47 -15.98 6.81 8.47
N MET A 48 -16.35 5.65 8.99
CA MET A 48 -15.38 4.64 9.47
C MET A 48 -14.57 4.05 8.31
N SER A 49 -15.21 3.79 7.16
CA SER A 49 -14.53 3.26 5.98
C SER A 49 -13.55 4.27 5.38
N ALA A 50 -13.98 5.53 5.23
CA ALA A 50 -13.12 6.60 4.72
C ALA A 50 -11.93 6.85 5.66
N ALA A 51 -12.18 6.89 6.96
CA ALA A 51 -11.13 7.10 7.96
C ALA A 51 -10.12 5.95 7.99
N SER A 52 -10.60 4.71 8.06
CA SER A 52 -9.74 3.53 8.07
C SER A 52 -8.89 3.45 6.81
N MET A 53 -9.48 3.71 5.63
CA MET A 53 -8.71 3.70 4.38
C MET A 53 -7.65 4.81 4.36
N THR A 54 -7.97 6.01 4.82
CA THR A 54 -7.01 7.12 4.90
C THR A 54 -5.88 6.80 5.87
N ALA A 55 -6.20 6.37 7.10
CA ALA A 55 -5.21 6.08 8.13
C ALA A 55 -4.25 4.96 7.71
N THR A 56 -4.79 3.85 7.22
CA THR A 56 -3.99 2.70 6.75
C THR A 56 -3.04 3.07 5.61
N TRP A 57 -3.41 4.05 4.78
CA TRP A 57 -2.59 4.45 3.65
C TRP A 57 -1.51 5.47 4.01
N ILE A 58 -1.67 6.17 5.16
CA ILE A 58 -0.62 7.04 5.72
C ILE A 58 0.33 6.17 6.55
N TRP A 59 1.29 5.54 5.90
CA TRP A 59 2.26 4.61 6.48
C TRP A 59 3.69 5.18 6.50
N ALA A 60 4.69 4.38 6.87
CA ALA A 60 6.08 4.80 6.96
C ALA A 60 6.55 5.57 5.71
N ALA A 61 6.29 5.02 4.54
CA ALA A 61 6.68 5.66 3.28
C ALA A 61 5.99 7.01 3.08
N SER A 62 4.73 7.17 3.48
CA SER A 62 4.02 8.45 3.36
C SER A 62 4.63 9.53 4.24
N PHE A 63 5.17 9.18 5.39
CA PHE A 63 5.88 10.12 6.25
C PHE A 63 7.25 10.47 5.74
N TYR A 64 8.08 9.46 5.59
CA TYR A 64 9.49 9.65 5.31
C TYR A 64 9.74 9.98 3.84
N ALA A 65 9.14 9.23 2.91
CA ALA A 65 9.36 9.45 1.50
C ALA A 65 8.69 10.72 0.96
N ALA A 66 7.56 11.17 1.52
CA ALA A 66 6.96 12.44 1.11
C ALA A 66 7.87 13.62 1.45
N ALA A 67 8.41 13.67 2.68
CA ALA A 67 9.35 14.71 3.09
C ALA A 67 10.67 14.63 2.30
N SER A 68 11.19 13.41 2.11
CA SER A 68 12.40 13.19 1.28
C SER A 68 12.20 13.70 -0.15
N ALA A 69 11.01 13.48 -0.71
CA ALA A 69 10.65 13.96 -2.03
C ALA A 69 10.60 15.50 -2.11
N GLY A 70 9.96 16.14 -1.12
CA GLY A 70 9.92 17.58 -1.00
C GLY A 70 11.31 18.21 -0.82
N TYR A 71 12.18 17.55 -0.07
CA TYR A 71 13.56 17.98 0.11
C TYR A 71 14.40 17.82 -1.17
N LYS A 72 14.33 16.65 -1.82
CA LYS A 72 15.14 16.31 -2.99
C LYS A 72 14.73 17.08 -4.25
N TYR A 73 13.42 17.18 -4.50
CA TYR A 73 12.86 17.69 -5.75
C TYR A 73 12.04 18.98 -5.58
N GLY A 74 12.06 19.60 -4.41
CA GLY A 74 11.28 20.81 -4.15
C GLY A 74 9.77 20.55 -4.17
N LEU A 75 9.00 21.57 -4.56
CA LEU A 75 7.53 21.51 -4.60
C LEU A 75 7.01 20.40 -5.53
N SER A 76 7.68 20.18 -6.65
CA SER A 76 7.34 19.11 -7.61
C SER A 76 7.35 17.74 -6.95
N GLY A 77 8.37 17.44 -6.12
CA GLY A 77 8.48 16.17 -5.40
C GLY A 77 7.36 15.94 -4.41
N ALA A 78 7.04 16.93 -3.59
CA ALA A 78 5.96 16.85 -2.61
C ALA A 78 4.60 16.57 -3.26
N LEU A 79 4.32 17.24 -4.38
CA LEU A 79 3.07 17.07 -5.12
C LEU A 79 2.98 15.73 -5.83
N HIS A 80 4.03 15.29 -6.53
CA HIS A 80 4.03 13.97 -7.19
C HIS A 80 3.78 12.85 -6.18
N TYR A 81 4.43 12.89 -5.02
CA TYR A 81 4.25 11.85 -4.02
C TYR A 81 2.81 11.79 -3.51
N GLY A 82 2.29 12.92 -3.02
CA GLY A 82 0.95 12.99 -2.44
C GLY A 82 -0.17 12.71 -3.45
N PHE A 83 -0.06 13.25 -4.66
CA PHE A 83 -1.08 13.11 -5.71
C PHE A 83 -1.19 11.67 -6.23
N TRP A 84 -0.09 11.08 -6.66
CA TRP A 84 -0.11 9.70 -7.17
C TRP A 84 -0.43 8.68 -6.08
N GLY A 85 0.08 8.90 -4.85
CA GLY A 85 -0.29 8.10 -3.69
C GLY A 85 -1.79 8.13 -3.37
N ALA A 86 -2.44 9.29 -3.50
CA ALA A 86 -3.88 9.43 -3.34
C ALA A 86 -4.66 8.64 -4.40
N LEU A 87 -4.19 8.66 -5.65
CA LEU A 87 -4.83 7.92 -6.74
C LEU A 87 -4.79 6.40 -6.55
N MET A 88 -3.81 5.86 -5.80
CA MET A 88 -3.78 4.44 -5.45
C MET A 88 -5.06 4.01 -4.71
N ILE A 89 -5.61 4.88 -3.84
CA ILE A 89 -6.89 4.63 -3.17
C ILE A 89 -8.06 4.75 -4.15
N LEU A 90 -8.04 5.76 -5.02
CA LEU A 90 -9.14 6.01 -5.96
C LEU A 90 -9.33 4.86 -6.95
N PHE A 91 -8.23 4.31 -7.48
CA PHE A 91 -8.30 3.36 -8.60
C PHE A 91 -8.81 1.98 -8.21
N ILE A 92 -8.95 1.66 -6.92
CA ILE A 92 -9.69 0.46 -6.53
C ILE A 92 -11.20 0.60 -6.81
N TYR A 93 -11.76 1.82 -6.75
CA TYR A 93 -13.20 2.06 -6.86
C TYR A 93 -13.81 1.50 -8.15
N PRO A 94 -13.33 1.86 -9.36
CA PRO A 94 -13.96 1.39 -10.59
C PRO A 94 -13.92 -0.13 -10.74
N PHE A 95 -12.81 -0.77 -10.35
CA PHE A 95 -12.65 -2.22 -10.42
C PHE A 95 -13.31 -2.91 -9.24
N GLY A 96 -13.17 -2.37 -8.04
CA GLY A 96 -13.74 -2.89 -6.81
C GLY A 96 -15.25 -2.99 -6.83
N LYS A 97 -15.94 -2.05 -7.47
CA LYS A 97 -17.38 -2.15 -7.71
C LYS A 97 -17.75 -3.44 -8.49
N ARG A 98 -16.94 -3.82 -9.47
CA ARG A 98 -17.12 -5.07 -10.22
C ARG A 98 -16.80 -6.29 -9.35
N PHE A 99 -15.70 -6.26 -8.59
CA PHE A 99 -15.29 -7.33 -7.69
C PHE A 99 -16.39 -7.60 -6.65
N ARG A 100 -16.89 -6.55 -6.01
CA ARG A 100 -17.96 -6.63 -5.01
C ARG A 100 -19.28 -7.15 -5.59
N LYS A 101 -19.60 -6.79 -6.84
CA LYS A 101 -20.79 -7.29 -7.54
C LYS A 101 -20.70 -8.78 -7.88
N LEU A 102 -19.51 -9.26 -8.28
CA LEU A 102 -19.28 -10.66 -8.65
C LEU A 102 -19.18 -11.57 -7.43
N ALA A 103 -18.64 -11.06 -6.33
CA ALA A 103 -18.39 -11.81 -5.09
C ALA A 103 -18.73 -10.94 -3.86
N PRO A 104 -20.01 -10.73 -3.54
CA PRO A 104 -20.43 -9.86 -2.43
C PRO A 104 -19.95 -10.36 -1.07
N ASN A 105 -19.73 -11.66 -0.91
CA ASN A 105 -19.32 -12.30 0.34
C ASN A 105 -17.83 -12.69 0.36
N ALA A 106 -17.02 -12.17 -0.56
CA ALA A 106 -15.60 -12.46 -0.58
C ALA A 106 -14.87 -11.77 0.59
N HIS A 107 -13.78 -12.41 1.04
CA HIS A 107 -12.90 -11.93 2.08
C HIS A 107 -11.53 -11.52 1.53
N THR A 108 -11.10 -12.19 0.44
CA THR A 108 -9.85 -11.95 -0.23
C THR A 108 -10.02 -11.88 -1.74
N LEU A 109 -9.12 -11.18 -2.40
CA LEU A 109 -9.09 -11.18 -3.86
C LEU A 109 -8.65 -12.54 -4.41
N ALA A 110 -7.80 -13.26 -3.67
CA ALA A 110 -7.35 -14.61 -4.03
C ALA A 110 -8.50 -15.62 -4.04
N GLU A 111 -9.48 -15.48 -3.14
CA GLU A 111 -10.70 -16.31 -3.14
C GLU A 111 -11.51 -16.13 -4.44
N ILE A 112 -11.59 -14.90 -4.96
CA ILE A 112 -12.24 -14.63 -6.25
C ILE A 112 -11.47 -15.30 -7.40
N MET A 113 -10.14 -15.25 -7.35
CA MET A 113 -9.32 -15.95 -8.36
C MET A 113 -9.43 -17.47 -8.25
N HIS A 114 -9.62 -18.02 -7.05
CA HIS A 114 -9.97 -19.44 -6.88
C HIS A 114 -11.26 -19.80 -7.61
N ALA A 115 -12.30 -19.05 -7.39
CA ALA A 115 -13.59 -19.25 -8.05
C ALA A 115 -13.50 -19.14 -9.58
N ARG A 116 -12.56 -18.32 -10.09
CA ARG A 116 -12.38 -18.07 -11.52
C ARG A 116 -11.44 -19.06 -12.20
N HIS A 117 -10.32 -19.41 -11.57
CA HIS A 117 -9.20 -20.13 -12.18
C HIS A 117 -8.72 -21.37 -11.39
N GLY A 118 -9.22 -21.56 -10.17
CA GLY A 118 -8.81 -22.67 -9.29
C GLY A 118 -7.58 -22.40 -8.44
N ASN A 119 -7.06 -23.45 -7.82
CA ASN A 119 -6.09 -23.39 -6.72
C ASN A 119 -4.77 -22.71 -7.07
N GLN A 120 -4.19 -22.97 -8.24
CA GLN A 120 -2.87 -22.43 -8.60
C GLN A 120 -2.90 -20.89 -8.68
N SER A 121 -3.89 -20.33 -9.38
CA SER A 121 -4.05 -18.88 -9.50
C SER A 121 -4.34 -18.22 -8.17
N GLN A 122 -5.11 -18.88 -7.30
CA GLN A 122 -5.34 -18.45 -5.93
C GLN A 122 -4.03 -18.37 -5.14
N LEU A 123 -3.24 -19.44 -5.15
CA LEU A 123 -1.98 -19.51 -4.38
C LEU A 123 -0.95 -18.49 -4.86
N ILE A 124 -0.88 -18.22 -6.17
CA ILE A 124 -0.02 -17.16 -6.73
C ILE A 124 -0.42 -15.80 -6.16
N LEU A 125 -1.71 -15.47 -6.16
CA LEU A 125 -2.19 -14.19 -5.66
C LEU A 125 -2.08 -14.10 -4.13
N ALA A 126 -2.45 -15.15 -3.40
CA ALA A 126 -2.28 -15.22 -1.95
C ALA A 126 -0.79 -15.09 -1.56
N GLY A 127 0.11 -15.80 -2.23
CA GLY A 127 1.55 -15.71 -2.00
C GLY A 127 2.10 -14.31 -2.25
N SER A 128 1.69 -13.65 -3.35
CA SER A 128 2.12 -12.27 -3.62
C SER A 128 1.67 -11.29 -2.54
N ASN A 129 0.47 -11.47 -2.00
CA ASN A 129 -0.06 -10.66 -0.90
C ASN A 129 0.62 -10.96 0.43
N ILE A 130 0.94 -12.24 0.73
CA ILE A 130 1.70 -12.60 1.94
C ILE A 130 3.07 -11.91 1.92
N ILE A 131 3.79 -12.01 0.79
CA ILE A 131 5.10 -11.35 0.64
C ILE A 131 4.96 -9.84 0.80
N GLY A 132 4.00 -9.22 0.12
CA GLY A 132 3.77 -7.77 0.19
C GLY A 132 3.44 -7.30 1.61
N SER A 133 2.55 -7.98 2.33
CA SER A 133 2.17 -7.60 3.69
C SER A 133 3.28 -7.86 4.72
N VAL A 134 4.10 -8.90 4.57
CA VAL A 134 5.28 -9.11 5.43
C VAL A 134 6.32 -8.01 5.23
N ILE A 135 6.57 -7.61 3.99
CA ILE A 135 7.47 -6.49 3.68
C ILE A 135 6.90 -5.18 4.24
N SER A 136 5.61 -4.93 4.11
CA SER A 136 4.96 -3.75 4.68
C SER A 136 5.09 -3.71 6.21
N LEU A 137 4.87 -4.82 6.91
CA LEU A 137 5.10 -4.93 8.35
C LEU A 137 6.54 -4.60 8.72
N MET A 138 7.51 -5.20 8.02
CA MET A 138 8.93 -4.94 8.22
C MET A 138 9.25 -3.45 8.06
N VAL A 139 8.76 -2.81 6.99
CA VAL A 139 8.97 -1.38 6.71
C VAL A 139 8.41 -0.50 7.83
N ASN A 140 7.19 -0.77 8.29
CA ASN A 140 6.57 0.02 9.35
C ASN A 140 7.26 -0.18 10.71
N PHE A 141 7.70 -1.39 11.05
CA PHE A 141 8.44 -1.63 12.27
C PHE A 141 9.85 -1.03 12.21
N THR A 142 10.52 -1.08 11.06
CA THR A 142 11.81 -0.39 10.83
C THR A 142 11.68 1.11 11.07
N ALA A 143 10.66 1.71 10.51
CA ALA A 143 10.40 3.15 10.67
C ALA A 143 10.08 3.53 12.12
N ALA A 144 9.33 2.69 12.84
CA ALA A 144 9.04 2.91 14.26
C ALA A 144 10.30 2.78 15.12
N GLY A 145 11.15 1.79 14.85
CA GLY A 145 12.44 1.62 15.51
C GLY A 145 13.35 2.83 15.33
N ALA A 146 13.47 3.33 14.10
CA ALA A 146 14.25 4.53 13.79
C ALA A 146 13.72 5.79 14.49
N LEU A 147 12.39 5.97 14.52
CA LEU A 147 11.77 7.10 15.23
C LEU A 147 12.08 7.09 16.73
N VAL A 148 11.99 5.93 17.36
CA VAL A 148 12.29 5.74 18.79
C VAL A 148 13.78 6.00 19.07
N GLU A 149 14.69 5.50 18.24
CA GLU A 149 16.14 5.68 18.35
C GLU A 149 16.55 7.16 18.23
N ILE A 150 15.92 7.93 17.34
CA ILE A 150 16.22 9.36 17.16
C ILE A 150 15.70 10.20 18.33
N LEU A 151 14.50 9.92 18.81
CA LEU A 151 13.81 10.76 19.80
C LEU A 151 14.05 10.32 21.25
N SER A 152 14.80 9.23 21.50
CA SER A 152 15.08 8.74 22.85
C SER A 152 16.39 7.95 22.93
N PRO A 153 16.90 7.66 24.14
CA PRO A 153 18.07 6.78 24.35
C PRO A 153 17.78 5.29 24.15
N LEU A 154 16.55 4.90 23.80
CA LEU A 154 16.21 3.51 23.50
C LEU A 154 16.86 3.08 22.18
N SER A 155 17.28 1.81 22.11
CA SER A 155 17.82 1.26 20.87
C SER A 155 16.73 1.06 19.82
N PHE A 156 17.12 1.05 18.55
CA PHE A 156 16.28 0.69 17.42
C PHE A 156 15.49 -0.60 17.66
N THR A 157 16.14 -1.66 18.11
CA THR A 157 15.50 -2.96 18.36
C THR A 157 14.44 -2.89 19.46
N GLN A 158 14.66 -2.10 20.51
CA GLN A 158 13.64 -1.89 21.56
C GLN A 158 12.42 -1.18 20.98
N GLY A 159 12.60 -0.16 20.14
CA GLY A 159 11.50 0.52 19.45
C GLY A 159 10.69 -0.43 18.56
N VAL A 160 11.37 -1.27 17.76
CA VAL A 160 10.74 -2.31 16.93
C VAL A 160 9.91 -3.28 17.75
N ILE A 161 10.48 -3.82 18.84
CA ILE A 161 9.80 -4.81 19.70
C ILE A 161 8.56 -4.20 20.38
N ILE A 162 8.71 -3.01 20.99
CA ILE A 162 7.58 -2.37 21.69
C ILE A 162 6.45 -2.06 20.72
N THR A 163 6.76 -1.57 19.51
CA THR A 163 5.77 -1.30 18.47
C THR A 163 5.07 -2.58 18.02
N GLY A 164 5.83 -3.64 17.70
CA GLY A 164 5.26 -4.91 17.24
C GLY A 164 4.32 -5.53 18.28
N ILE A 165 4.74 -5.58 19.55
CA ILE A 165 3.90 -6.08 20.65
C ILE A 165 2.69 -5.16 20.85
N GLY A 166 2.87 -3.85 20.79
CA GLY A 166 1.80 -2.87 20.92
C GLY A 166 0.72 -3.06 19.86
N VAL A 167 1.08 -3.16 18.59
CA VAL A 167 0.14 -3.39 17.48
C VAL A 167 -0.58 -4.73 17.64
N LEU A 168 0.15 -5.81 17.94
CA LEU A 168 -0.43 -7.14 18.13
C LEU A 168 -1.45 -7.15 19.27
N SER A 169 -1.18 -6.43 20.36
CA SER A 169 -2.01 -6.47 21.58
C SER A 169 -3.46 -6.06 21.33
N TYR A 170 -3.72 -5.04 20.52
CA TYR A 170 -5.08 -4.58 20.27
C TYR A 170 -5.71 -5.24 19.03
N THR A 171 -4.91 -5.73 18.09
CA THR A 171 -5.40 -6.32 16.83
C THR A 171 -5.83 -7.78 17.03
N LEU A 172 -5.10 -8.53 17.85
CA LEU A 172 -5.19 -9.98 17.98
C LEU A 172 -6.60 -10.49 18.30
N TRP A 173 -7.34 -9.78 19.17
CA TRP A 173 -8.61 -10.26 19.71
C TRP A 173 -9.79 -10.05 18.78
N SER A 174 -9.92 -8.85 18.23
CA SER A 174 -11.08 -8.45 17.42
C SER A 174 -10.76 -8.32 15.92
N GLY A 175 -9.51 -8.58 15.53
CA GLY A 175 -9.07 -8.61 14.14
C GLY A 175 -9.39 -7.30 13.39
N PHE A 176 -9.89 -7.41 12.18
CA PHE A 176 -10.17 -6.28 11.30
C PHE A 176 -11.15 -5.26 11.90
N ARG A 177 -12.09 -5.70 12.75
CA ARG A 177 -13.01 -4.76 13.41
C ARG A 177 -12.26 -3.82 14.34
N ALA A 178 -11.31 -4.32 15.15
CA ALA A 178 -10.48 -3.47 15.99
C ALA A 178 -9.68 -2.48 15.14
N SER A 179 -9.01 -2.95 14.08
CA SER A 179 -8.25 -2.13 13.16
C SER A 179 -9.07 -0.93 12.66
N VAL A 180 -10.27 -1.14 12.09
CA VAL A 180 -11.10 -0.05 11.55
C VAL A 180 -11.45 1.02 12.59
N TYR A 181 -11.74 0.64 13.83
CA TYR A 181 -12.11 1.61 14.86
C TYR A 181 -10.90 2.32 15.47
N THR A 182 -9.77 1.62 15.61
CA THR A 182 -8.52 2.27 16.04
C THR A 182 -7.98 3.19 14.96
N ASP A 183 -8.09 2.82 13.68
CA ASP A 183 -7.78 3.68 12.53
C ASP A 183 -8.52 5.03 12.59
N PHE A 184 -9.80 5.01 12.95
CA PHE A 184 -10.58 6.25 13.09
C PHE A 184 -10.00 7.18 14.17
N ALA A 185 -9.66 6.64 15.34
CA ALA A 185 -9.05 7.41 16.42
C ALA A 185 -7.64 7.89 16.04
N GLN A 186 -6.85 7.04 15.41
CA GLN A 186 -5.50 7.36 14.93
C GLN A 186 -5.53 8.43 13.85
N LEU A 187 -6.49 8.38 12.90
CA LEU A 187 -6.64 9.43 11.89
C LEU A 187 -6.97 10.80 12.51
N ILE A 188 -7.84 10.84 13.51
CA ILE A 188 -8.10 12.10 14.23
C ILE A 188 -6.81 12.65 14.82
N ALA A 189 -6.01 11.80 15.49
CA ALA A 189 -4.73 12.22 16.05
C ALA A 189 -3.77 12.71 14.96
N MET A 190 -3.71 12.03 13.80
CA MET A 190 -2.89 12.43 12.65
C MET A 190 -3.31 13.81 12.11
N ILE A 191 -4.63 14.03 11.94
CA ILE A 191 -5.15 15.30 11.43
C ILE A 191 -4.82 16.43 12.40
N VAL A 192 -5.11 16.25 13.69
CA VAL A 192 -4.81 17.25 14.73
C VAL A 192 -3.33 17.58 14.73
N ALA A 193 -2.46 16.57 14.73
CA ALA A 193 -1.02 16.77 14.72
C ALA A 193 -0.55 17.50 13.44
N ALA A 194 -1.02 17.09 12.27
CA ALA A 194 -0.64 17.71 11.00
C ALA A 194 -1.08 19.18 10.93
N VAL A 195 -2.33 19.49 11.31
CA VAL A 195 -2.88 20.85 11.31
C VAL A 195 -2.15 21.76 12.30
N VAL A 196 -1.64 21.24 13.40
CA VAL A 196 -0.89 22.00 14.40
C VAL A 196 0.58 22.12 14.05
N ILE A 197 1.23 20.99 13.75
CA ILE A 197 2.69 20.92 13.60
C ILE A 197 3.18 21.59 12.31
N ILE A 198 2.51 21.35 11.17
CA ILE A 198 2.95 21.90 9.89
C ILE A 198 2.99 23.43 9.89
N PRO A 199 1.92 24.15 10.31
CA PRO A 199 1.97 25.61 10.41
C PRO A 199 2.98 26.11 11.44
N ILE A 200 3.08 25.47 12.60
CA ILE A 200 4.02 25.91 13.65
C ILE A 200 5.46 25.79 13.13
N LEU A 201 5.84 24.67 12.52
CA LEU A 201 7.16 24.53 11.90
C LEU A 201 7.40 25.58 10.81
N PHE A 202 6.42 25.82 9.95
CA PHE A 202 6.52 26.85 8.92
C PHE A 202 6.83 28.24 9.52
N PHE A 203 6.04 28.67 10.50
CA PHE A 203 6.26 29.99 11.13
C PHE A 203 7.54 30.05 11.97
N THR A 204 7.92 28.96 12.64
CA THR A 204 9.18 28.88 13.42
C THR A 204 10.40 28.97 12.52
N LEU A 205 10.34 28.43 11.30
CA LEU A 205 11.41 28.49 10.32
C LEU A 205 11.48 29.83 9.55
N GLY A 206 10.58 30.76 9.81
CA GLY A 206 10.57 32.09 9.20
C GLY A 206 9.26 32.46 8.47
N GLY A 207 8.29 31.56 8.39
CA GLY A 207 7.00 31.84 7.73
C GLY A 207 7.16 32.23 6.25
N PRO A 208 6.47 33.29 5.79
CA PRO A 208 6.57 33.74 4.41
C PRO A 208 7.98 34.17 3.97
N SER A 209 8.80 34.70 4.89
CA SER A 209 10.18 35.09 4.58
C SER A 209 11.09 33.89 4.28
N LEU A 210 10.74 32.70 4.78
CA LEU A 210 11.44 31.44 4.47
C LEU A 210 11.55 31.24 2.95
N PHE A 211 10.50 31.50 2.20
CA PHE A 211 10.53 31.35 0.75
C PHE A 211 11.44 32.37 0.07
N GLN A 212 11.52 33.59 0.57
CA GLN A 212 12.39 34.63 0.00
C GLN A 212 13.87 34.34 0.28
N THR A 213 14.21 33.99 1.52
CA THR A 213 15.59 33.71 1.93
C THR A 213 16.06 32.33 1.45
N GLY A 214 15.17 31.34 1.41
CA GLY A 214 15.50 29.98 1.05
C GLY A 214 15.68 29.74 -0.45
N MET A 215 15.21 30.64 -1.32
CA MET A 215 15.40 30.49 -2.77
C MET A 215 16.89 30.38 -3.19
N HIS A 216 17.79 30.95 -2.38
CA HIS A 216 19.23 30.82 -2.63
C HIS A 216 19.81 29.42 -2.37
N HIS A 217 19.08 28.57 -1.65
CA HIS A 217 19.46 27.19 -1.40
C HIS A 217 18.99 26.21 -2.46
N LEU A 218 18.13 26.67 -3.41
CA LEU A 218 17.54 25.84 -4.44
C LEU A 218 18.39 25.81 -5.71
N ASN A 219 18.50 24.63 -6.28
CA ASN A 219 18.96 24.52 -7.66
C ASN A 219 17.81 24.79 -8.67
N ALA A 220 18.14 24.95 -9.95
CA ALA A 220 17.17 25.25 -10.99
C ALA A 220 16.04 24.19 -11.09
N GLU A 221 16.37 22.92 -10.85
CA GLU A 221 15.39 21.82 -10.91
C GLU A 221 14.42 21.84 -9.72
N GLN A 222 14.88 22.22 -8.52
CA GLN A 222 14.03 22.34 -7.33
C GLN A 222 13.08 23.54 -7.40
N MET A 223 13.43 24.58 -8.17
CA MET A 223 12.56 25.72 -8.45
C MET A 223 11.52 25.44 -9.54
N ASP A 224 11.76 24.44 -10.37
CA ASP A 224 10.83 24.08 -11.45
C ASP A 224 9.70 23.20 -10.93
N PHE A 225 8.48 23.74 -10.94
CA PHE A 225 7.27 22.99 -10.57
C PHE A 225 7.03 21.76 -11.46
N PHE A 226 7.45 21.82 -12.72
CA PHE A 226 7.34 20.73 -13.69
C PHE A 226 8.67 20.03 -13.95
N SER A 227 9.55 19.97 -12.93
CA SER A 227 10.87 19.35 -13.03
C SER A 227 10.81 18.01 -13.75
N LYS A 228 11.55 17.91 -14.86
CA LYS A 228 11.68 16.67 -15.63
C LYS A 228 12.29 15.55 -14.79
N THR A 229 13.28 15.87 -13.96
CA THR A 229 13.95 14.92 -13.07
C THR A 229 12.95 14.38 -12.04
N ALA A 230 12.20 15.25 -11.36
CA ALA A 230 11.17 14.82 -10.41
C ALA A 230 10.10 13.95 -11.08
N ALA A 231 9.67 14.33 -12.29
CA ALA A 231 8.67 13.57 -13.03
C ALA A 231 9.16 12.18 -13.44
N LEU A 232 10.42 12.01 -13.84
CA LEU A 232 10.95 10.75 -14.34
C LEU A 232 11.48 9.84 -13.23
N GLU A 233 12.14 10.39 -12.21
CA GLU A 233 12.71 9.60 -11.11
C GLU A 233 11.67 9.22 -10.05
N GLN A 234 10.62 10.02 -9.89
CA GLN A 234 9.60 9.82 -8.86
C GLN A 234 8.17 9.79 -9.42
N GLY A 235 7.76 10.80 -10.17
CA GLY A 235 6.39 10.93 -10.66
C GLY A 235 5.93 9.74 -11.48
N ALA A 236 6.69 9.35 -12.49
CA ALA A 236 6.35 8.23 -13.38
C ALA A 236 6.40 6.87 -12.68
N PRO A 237 7.42 6.51 -11.86
CA PRO A 237 7.39 5.30 -11.07
C PRO A 237 6.18 5.21 -10.12
N PHE A 238 5.83 6.30 -9.42
CA PHE A 238 4.64 6.33 -8.56
C PHE A 238 3.35 6.22 -9.36
N PHE A 239 3.24 6.90 -10.49
CA PHE A 239 2.10 6.77 -11.40
C PHE A 239 1.89 5.32 -11.85
N VAL A 240 2.96 4.63 -12.23
CA VAL A 240 2.92 3.20 -12.62
C VAL A 240 2.49 2.33 -11.44
N ALA A 241 2.91 2.64 -10.23
CA ALA A 241 2.56 1.91 -9.03
C ALA A 241 1.07 2.07 -8.62
N VAL A 242 0.36 3.11 -9.10
CA VAL A 242 -1.05 3.38 -8.72
C VAL A 242 -1.93 2.15 -8.83
N LEU A 243 -1.95 1.50 -9.99
CA LEU A 243 -2.78 0.29 -10.19
C LEU A 243 -2.25 -0.92 -9.43
N ALA A 244 -0.92 -1.07 -9.30
CA ALA A 244 -0.31 -2.17 -8.57
C ALA A 244 -0.80 -2.20 -7.12
N TYR A 245 -0.68 -1.08 -6.42
CA TYR A 245 -1.14 -0.96 -5.04
C TYR A 245 -2.66 -1.01 -4.92
N ALA A 246 -3.41 -0.40 -5.85
CA ALA A 246 -4.87 -0.43 -5.82
C ALA A 246 -5.45 -1.85 -5.98
N ILE A 247 -4.88 -2.67 -6.86
CA ILE A 247 -5.44 -3.99 -7.22
C ILE A 247 -4.71 -5.13 -6.50
N GLY A 248 -3.39 -5.00 -6.29
CA GLY A 248 -2.56 -6.05 -5.72
C GLY A 248 -2.62 -6.15 -4.20
N ASN A 249 -2.98 -5.09 -3.50
CA ASN A 249 -2.90 -5.02 -2.04
C ASN A 249 -4.17 -5.58 -1.35
N GLN A 250 -4.01 -6.64 -0.58
CA GLN A 250 -5.12 -7.25 0.18
C GLN A 250 -5.68 -6.32 1.27
N THR A 251 -4.89 -5.41 1.85
CA THR A 251 -5.42 -4.47 2.86
C THR A 251 -6.49 -3.54 2.27
N ILE A 252 -6.31 -3.11 1.01
CA ILE A 252 -7.31 -2.34 0.25
C ILE A 252 -8.51 -3.22 -0.10
N ALA A 253 -8.26 -4.42 -0.63
CA ALA A 253 -9.32 -5.36 -0.98
C ALA A 253 -10.18 -5.73 0.23
N GLN A 254 -9.58 -5.93 1.39
CA GLN A 254 -10.29 -6.22 2.63
C GLN A 254 -11.24 -5.08 3.04
N ARG A 255 -10.81 -3.81 2.92
CA ARG A 255 -11.66 -2.64 3.16
C ARG A 255 -12.77 -2.50 2.14
N LEU A 256 -12.51 -2.87 0.88
CA LEU A 256 -13.53 -2.93 -0.16
C LEU A 256 -14.64 -3.95 0.18
N PHE A 257 -14.27 -5.13 0.73
CA PHE A 257 -15.24 -6.15 1.14
C PHE A 257 -15.94 -5.81 2.46
N ALA A 258 -15.33 -5.00 3.30
CA ALA A 258 -15.87 -4.60 4.60
C ALA A 258 -16.88 -3.44 4.52
N VAL A 259 -16.75 -2.52 3.58
CA VAL A 259 -17.66 -1.38 3.43
C VAL A 259 -19.00 -1.81 2.84
N ARG A 260 -20.09 -1.14 3.23
CA ARG A 260 -21.37 -1.30 2.57
C ARG A 260 -21.28 -0.97 1.09
N GLN A 261 -21.91 -1.77 0.24
CA GLN A 261 -21.77 -1.70 -1.21
C GLN A 261 -22.18 -0.34 -1.81
N ASP A 262 -23.21 0.31 -1.25
CA ASP A 262 -23.68 1.64 -1.63
C ASP A 262 -22.69 2.76 -1.28
N LEU A 263 -21.81 2.52 -0.31
CA LEU A 263 -20.86 3.49 0.22
C LEU A 263 -19.43 3.36 -0.36
N ILE A 264 -19.18 2.40 -1.25
CA ILE A 264 -17.84 2.21 -1.84
C ILE A 264 -17.34 3.51 -2.48
N LYS A 265 -18.14 4.12 -3.37
CA LYS A 265 -17.73 5.34 -4.08
C LYS A 265 -17.43 6.51 -3.15
N PRO A 266 -18.34 6.96 -2.27
CA PRO A 266 -18.08 8.11 -1.43
C PRO A 266 -16.92 7.85 -0.45
N SER A 267 -16.82 6.65 0.13
CA SER A 267 -15.73 6.32 1.07
C SER A 267 -14.35 6.42 0.45
N PHE A 268 -14.16 5.84 -0.73
CA PHE A 268 -12.85 5.84 -1.39
C PHE A 268 -12.48 7.21 -1.96
N ILE A 269 -13.44 7.99 -2.47
CA ILE A 269 -13.18 9.38 -2.91
C ILE A 269 -12.78 10.24 -1.70
N THR A 270 -13.49 10.16 -0.58
CA THR A 270 -13.16 10.93 0.62
C THR A 270 -11.78 10.52 1.17
N ALA A 271 -11.47 9.22 1.19
CA ALA A 271 -10.16 8.74 1.61
C ALA A 271 -9.03 9.24 0.69
N THR A 272 -9.28 9.28 -0.63
CA THR A 272 -8.32 9.84 -1.61
C THR A 272 -7.99 11.30 -1.31
N ILE A 273 -9.01 12.12 -1.05
CA ILE A 273 -8.83 13.54 -0.72
C ILE A 273 -8.12 13.69 0.63
N GLY A 274 -8.55 12.95 1.65
CA GLY A 274 -7.96 13.00 2.98
C GLY A 274 -6.48 12.62 2.98
N TYR A 275 -6.14 11.52 2.31
CA TYR A 275 -4.75 11.09 2.14
C TYR A 275 -3.92 12.14 1.40
N GLY A 276 -4.39 12.61 0.24
CA GLY A 276 -3.66 13.59 -0.58
C GLY A 276 -3.36 14.87 0.19
N ALA A 277 -4.33 15.41 0.93
CA ALA A 277 -4.16 16.62 1.72
C ALA A 277 -3.08 16.47 2.81
N ILE A 278 -3.14 15.37 3.58
CA ILE A 278 -2.18 15.12 4.67
C ILE A 278 -0.77 14.88 4.10
N VAL A 279 -0.65 14.04 3.08
CA VAL A 279 0.67 13.62 2.56
C VAL A 279 1.36 14.74 1.76
N ILE A 280 0.61 15.58 1.04
CA ILE A 280 1.19 16.80 0.46
C ILE A 280 1.72 17.72 1.57
N GLY A 281 0.97 17.89 2.67
CA GLY A 281 1.43 18.65 3.84
C GLY A 281 2.73 18.09 4.44
N LEU A 282 2.86 16.76 4.54
CA LEU A 282 4.10 16.13 4.98
C LEU A 282 5.26 16.36 4.00
N GLY A 283 4.98 16.33 2.70
CA GLY A 283 5.96 16.69 1.66
C GLY A 283 6.44 18.14 1.77
N MET A 284 5.55 19.06 2.17
CA MET A 284 5.90 20.46 2.43
C MET A 284 6.89 20.61 3.60
N LEU A 285 6.88 19.71 4.60
CA LEU A 285 7.90 19.74 5.66
C LEU A 285 9.31 19.53 5.09
N GLY A 286 9.47 18.63 4.14
CA GLY A 286 10.73 18.45 3.43
C GLY A 286 11.16 19.69 2.64
N LEU A 287 10.20 20.35 2.00
CA LEU A 287 10.43 21.61 1.31
C LEU A 287 10.85 22.72 2.29
N PHE A 288 10.21 22.83 3.45
CA PHE A 288 10.59 23.81 4.48
C PHE A 288 12.01 23.57 5.00
N ALA A 289 12.41 22.31 5.19
CA ALA A 289 13.77 21.96 5.55
C ALA A 289 14.79 22.39 4.50
N LEU A 290 14.46 22.17 3.22
CA LEU A 290 15.30 22.59 2.10
C LEU A 290 15.49 24.11 2.06
N PHE A 291 14.40 24.88 2.18
CA PHE A 291 14.45 26.35 2.22
C PHE A 291 15.21 26.88 3.45
N ALA A 292 15.11 26.20 4.58
CA ALA A 292 15.82 26.56 5.80
C ALA A 292 17.31 26.16 5.81
N GLY A 293 17.79 25.48 4.74
CA GLY A 293 19.16 24.98 4.67
C GLY A 293 19.48 23.90 5.70
N ILE A 294 18.45 23.15 6.15
CA ILE A 294 18.62 22.07 7.13
C ILE A 294 19.18 20.84 6.41
N HIS A 295 20.30 20.32 6.87
CA HIS A 295 20.88 19.09 6.39
C HIS A 295 20.44 17.92 7.27
N PRO A 296 19.99 16.79 6.67
CA PRO A 296 19.62 15.61 7.45
C PRO A 296 20.81 15.00 8.15
N ILE A 297 20.61 14.48 9.36
CA ILE A 297 21.63 13.78 10.15
C ILE A 297 22.10 12.56 9.36
N ASP A 298 23.43 12.36 9.30
CA ASP A 298 24.09 11.27 8.56
C ASP A 298 23.73 11.21 7.06
N GLY A 299 23.17 12.29 6.50
CA GLY A 299 22.70 12.34 5.12
C GLY A 299 21.42 11.52 4.87
N ASP A 300 20.82 10.92 5.90
CA ASP A 300 19.60 10.13 5.76
C ASP A 300 18.36 11.02 5.80
N LEU A 301 17.69 11.14 4.65
CA LEU A 301 16.45 11.90 4.50
C LEU A 301 15.30 11.40 5.37
N ASN A 302 15.34 10.16 5.84
CA ASN A 302 14.32 9.63 6.74
C ASN A 302 14.40 10.30 8.13
N ASN A 303 15.55 10.84 8.49
CA ASN A 303 15.73 11.54 9.77
C ASN A 303 15.16 12.97 9.77
N LEU A 304 14.78 13.51 8.60
CA LEU A 304 14.45 14.93 8.41
C LEU A 304 13.29 15.42 9.30
N ILE A 305 12.14 14.72 9.28
CA ILE A 305 10.97 15.12 10.08
C ILE A 305 11.24 15.00 11.59
N PRO A 306 11.75 13.88 12.12
CA PRO A 306 12.08 13.77 13.53
C PRO A 306 13.13 14.79 13.97
N GLN A 307 14.16 15.05 13.16
CA GLN A 307 15.19 16.05 13.42
C GLN A 307 14.63 17.46 13.52
N MET A 308 13.81 17.87 12.54
CA MET A 308 13.16 19.18 12.54
C MET A 308 12.28 19.36 13.79
N ALA A 309 11.47 18.35 14.09
CA ALA A 309 10.60 18.39 15.26
C ALA A 309 11.40 18.54 16.55
N ALA A 310 12.43 17.71 16.73
CA ALA A 310 13.27 17.72 17.92
C ALA A 310 14.11 19.01 18.09
N THR A 311 14.36 19.74 16.98
CA THR A 311 15.15 20.97 17.00
C THR A 311 14.28 22.22 17.17
N TYR A 312 13.11 22.27 16.54
CA TYR A 312 12.33 23.51 16.40
C TYR A 312 11.00 23.49 17.15
N LEU A 313 10.53 22.33 17.63
CA LEU A 313 9.27 22.24 18.36
C LEU A 313 9.49 22.13 19.88
N PRO A 314 8.56 22.69 20.69
CA PRO A 314 8.56 22.43 22.12
C PRO A 314 8.26 20.95 22.42
N PRO A 315 8.73 20.42 23.58
CA PRO A 315 8.64 18.99 23.92
C PRO A 315 7.25 18.37 23.76
N PHE A 316 6.19 19.10 24.10
CA PHE A 316 4.81 18.65 23.95
C PHE A 316 4.44 18.36 22.48
N LEU A 317 4.86 19.22 21.55
CA LEU A 317 4.59 19.05 20.12
C LEU A 317 5.46 17.94 19.50
N VAL A 318 6.68 17.72 20.01
CA VAL A 318 7.48 16.54 19.64
C VAL A 318 6.75 15.26 20.05
N GLY A 319 6.14 15.24 21.25
CA GLY A 319 5.29 14.11 21.69
C GLY A 319 4.05 13.91 20.82
N LEU A 320 3.41 15.00 20.40
CA LEU A 320 2.26 14.95 19.48
C LEU A 320 2.67 14.39 18.11
N LEU A 321 3.81 14.81 17.56
CA LEU A 321 4.37 14.24 16.33
C LEU A 321 4.67 12.75 16.51
N PHE A 322 5.30 12.38 17.63
CA PHE A 322 5.61 10.98 17.91
C PHE A 322 4.34 10.11 17.89
N ILE A 323 3.26 10.55 18.57
CA ILE A 323 1.97 9.84 18.57
C ILE A 323 1.38 9.78 17.16
N MET A 324 1.48 10.85 16.37
CA MET A 324 1.01 10.90 14.99
C MET A 324 1.72 9.85 14.12
N VAL A 325 3.05 9.79 14.20
CA VAL A 325 3.84 8.84 13.39
C VAL A 325 3.60 7.41 13.85
N ILE A 326 3.69 7.13 15.15
CA ILE A 326 3.41 5.78 15.70
C ILE A 326 1.99 5.35 15.36
N GLY A 327 1.01 6.25 15.41
CA GLY A 327 -0.37 5.98 15.00
C GLY A 327 -0.48 5.56 13.54
N ALA A 328 0.19 6.30 12.65
CA ALA A 328 0.21 5.99 11.22
C ALA A 328 0.85 4.62 10.93
N LEU A 329 2.03 4.37 11.52
CA LEU A 329 2.73 3.09 11.36
C LEU A 329 1.92 1.91 11.89
N SER A 330 1.26 2.11 13.05
CA SER A 330 0.44 1.08 13.69
C SER A 330 -0.82 0.76 12.91
N SER A 331 -1.51 1.75 12.34
CA SER A 331 -2.69 1.58 11.50
C SER A 331 -2.41 0.74 10.25
N THR A 332 -1.25 0.90 9.64
CA THR A 332 -0.87 0.07 8.49
C THR A 332 -0.43 -1.32 8.93
N ALA A 333 0.36 -1.41 10.00
CA ALA A 333 0.82 -2.71 10.51
C ALA A 333 -0.35 -3.61 10.97
N ASP A 334 -1.34 -3.06 11.67
CA ASP A 334 -2.52 -3.84 12.06
C ASP A 334 -3.36 -4.28 10.86
N ALA A 335 -3.45 -3.43 9.83
CA ALA A 335 -4.10 -3.77 8.57
C ALA A 335 -3.41 -4.92 7.85
N ASP A 336 -2.07 -4.94 7.83
CA ASP A 336 -1.30 -6.05 7.25
C ASP A 336 -1.46 -7.34 8.06
N LEU A 337 -1.48 -7.27 9.40
CA LEU A 337 -1.79 -8.42 10.25
C LEU A 337 -3.19 -8.98 9.95
N CYS A 338 -4.19 -8.11 9.79
CA CYS A 338 -5.54 -8.51 9.43
C CYS A 338 -5.62 -9.14 8.04
N ALA A 339 -4.91 -8.58 7.06
CA ALA A 339 -4.84 -9.10 5.70
C ALA A 339 -4.18 -10.48 5.66
N LEU A 340 -3.03 -10.66 6.31
CA LEU A 340 -2.35 -11.95 6.45
C LEU A 340 -3.23 -12.99 7.13
N SER A 341 -3.90 -12.61 8.22
CA SER A 341 -4.84 -13.46 8.91
C SER A 341 -5.98 -13.92 7.98
N ALA A 342 -6.60 -13.00 7.24
CA ALA A 342 -7.68 -13.32 6.31
C ALA A 342 -7.22 -14.24 5.18
N ILE A 343 -6.04 -14.02 4.59
CA ILE A 343 -5.47 -14.88 3.55
C ILE A 343 -5.21 -16.29 4.09
N ILE A 344 -4.57 -16.42 5.22
CA ILE A 344 -4.27 -17.75 5.78
C ILE A 344 -5.55 -18.47 6.21
N MET A 345 -6.52 -17.77 6.82
CA MET A 345 -7.81 -18.34 7.20
C MET A 345 -8.61 -18.81 5.98
N THR A 346 -8.73 -17.97 4.95
CA THR A 346 -9.59 -18.23 3.79
C THR A 346 -8.88 -19.07 2.74
N ASP A 347 -7.72 -18.60 2.26
CA ASP A 347 -7.07 -19.13 1.06
C ASP A 347 -6.25 -20.37 1.36
N ILE A 348 -5.59 -20.44 2.51
CA ILE A 348 -4.76 -21.59 2.86
C ILE A 348 -5.60 -22.62 3.65
N TYR A 349 -6.10 -22.23 4.83
CA TYR A 349 -6.83 -23.20 5.65
C TYR A 349 -8.19 -23.56 5.04
N GLY A 350 -9.02 -22.57 4.72
CA GLY A 350 -10.41 -22.79 4.27
C GLY A 350 -10.48 -23.55 2.94
N LYS A 351 -9.69 -23.15 1.95
CA LYS A 351 -9.73 -23.73 0.61
C LYS A 351 -8.81 -24.95 0.45
N GLN A 352 -7.54 -24.88 0.85
CA GLN A 352 -6.55 -25.92 0.57
C GLN A 352 -6.62 -27.06 1.62
N ILE A 353 -6.73 -26.75 2.90
CA ILE A 353 -6.67 -27.74 3.97
C ILE A 353 -8.06 -28.30 4.29
N ALA A 354 -9.02 -27.43 4.60
CA ALA A 354 -10.38 -27.83 4.98
C ALA A 354 -11.32 -28.11 3.81
N LYS A 355 -10.86 -27.92 2.55
CA LYS A 355 -11.61 -28.20 1.32
C LYS A 355 -13.05 -27.66 1.35
N ASN A 356 -13.19 -26.37 1.69
CA ASN A 356 -14.46 -25.63 1.84
C ASN A 356 -15.38 -26.11 3.00
N ARG A 357 -14.84 -26.85 3.97
CA ARG A 357 -15.56 -27.25 5.20
C ARG A 357 -14.80 -26.83 6.46
N PRO A 358 -14.41 -25.57 6.62
CA PRO A 358 -13.64 -25.14 7.76
C PRO A 358 -14.49 -25.08 9.02
N HIS A 359 -13.85 -25.40 10.16
CA HIS A 359 -14.46 -25.23 11.46
C HIS A 359 -14.25 -23.77 11.93
N PRO A 360 -15.31 -22.99 12.25
CA PRO A 360 -15.21 -21.57 12.55
C PRO A 360 -14.24 -21.22 13.68
N GLN A 361 -14.26 -21.97 14.81
CA GLN A 361 -13.35 -21.72 15.92
C GLN A 361 -11.89 -21.98 15.56
N LYS A 362 -11.61 -23.03 14.76
CA LYS A 362 -10.26 -23.31 14.27
C LYS A 362 -9.78 -22.21 13.34
N MET A 363 -10.64 -21.67 12.49
CA MET A 363 -10.31 -20.53 11.64
C MET A 363 -9.85 -19.32 12.48
N LEU A 364 -10.63 -18.93 13.49
CA LEU A 364 -10.28 -17.80 14.37
C LEU A 364 -8.94 -18.02 15.09
N TRP A 365 -8.68 -19.24 15.57
CA TRP A 365 -7.39 -19.55 16.18
C TRP A 365 -6.24 -19.48 15.19
N ILE A 366 -6.42 -20.02 13.98
CA ILE A 366 -5.43 -19.93 12.90
C ILE A 366 -5.15 -18.46 12.57
N GLY A 367 -6.18 -17.62 12.46
CA GLY A 367 -6.01 -16.19 12.22
C GLY A 367 -5.16 -15.50 13.29
N ARG A 368 -5.41 -15.78 14.58
CA ARG A 368 -4.64 -15.24 15.70
C ARG A 368 -3.19 -15.72 15.70
N ILE A 369 -2.97 -17.02 15.50
CA ILE A 369 -1.61 -17.58 15.38
C ILE A 369 -0.86 -16.95 14.21
N THR A 370 -1.53 -16.74 13.08
CA THR A 370 -0.94 -16.04 11.92
C THR A 370 -0.47 -14.64 12.29
N MET A 371 -1.27 -13.87 13.02
CA MET A 371 -0.88 -12.52 13.47
C MET A 371 0.34 -12.56 14.39
N ILE A 372 0.41 -13.51 15.31
CA ILE A 372 1.58 -13.69 16.21
C ILE A 372 2.83 -14.00 15.37
N ILE A 373 2.75 -14.99 14.49
CA ILE A 373 3.88 -15.38 13.63
C ILE A 373 4.31 -14.22 12.73
N ALA A 374 3.37 -13.53 12.09
CA ALA A 374 3.65 -12.39 11.23
C ALA A 374 4.32 -11.24 11.98
N THR A 375 3.89 -10.96 13.23
CA THR A 375 4.53 -9.95 14.08
C THR A 375 5.96 -10.33 14.40
N VAL A 376 6.21 -11.58 14.81
CA VAL A 376 7.57 -12.08 15.09
C VAL A 376 8.45 -11.99 13.84
N CYS A 377 7.95 -12.43 12.69
CA CYS A 377 8.68 -12.30 11.42
C CYS A 377 8.96 -10.84 11.08
N GLY A 378 7.97 -9.95 11.21
CA GLY A 378 8.12 -8.52 10.97
C GLY A 378 9.18 -7.88 11.86
N ILE A 379 9.19 -8.22 13.16
CA ILE A 379 10.22 -7.77 14.12
C ILE A 379 11.61 -8.26 13.69
N ILE A 380 11.76 -9.55 13.41
CA ILE A 380 13.05 -10.13 13.00
C ILE A 380 13.55 -9.46 11.71
N PHE A 381 12.71 -9.36 10.68
CA PHE A 381 13.10 -8.76 9.41
C PHE A 381 13.40 -7.26 9.52
N ALA A 382 12.70 -6.53 10.40
CA ALA A 382 12.97 -5.11 10.66
C ALA A 382 14.39 -4.89 11.22
N THR A 383 14.93 -5.85 12.01
CA THR A 383 16.28 -5.72 12.56
C THR A 383 17.39 -5.76 11.51
N PHE A 384 17.12 -6.25 10.30
CA PHE A 384 18.08 -6.21 9.19
C PHE A 384 18.24 -4.83 8.56
N LYS A 385 17.40 -3.86 8.89
CA LYS A 385 17.44 -2.46 8.41
C LYS A 385 17.52 -2.36 6.87
N PHE A 386 16.75 -3.16 6.15
CA PHE A 386 16.69 -3.08 4.69
C PHE A 386 16.24 -1.69 4.22
N ASP A 387 16.73 -1.27 3.05
CA ASP A 387 16.32 -0.01 2.45
C ASP A 387 14.84 -0.01 2.09
N ILE A 388 14.09 0.92 2.71
CA ILE A 388 12.63 1.04 2.60
C ILE A 388 12.22 1.24 1.14
N LEU A 389 12.90 2.12 0.40
CA LEU A 389 12.55 2.43 -0.98
C LEU A 389 12.70 1.21 -1.90
N SER A 390 13.78 0.45 -1.75
CA SER A 390 14.02 -0.78 -2.51
C SER A 390 12.93 -1.82 -2.26
N MET A 391 12.48 -1.96 -1.00
CA MET A 391 11.39 -2.87 -0.64
C MET A 391 10.07 -2.45 -1.26
N LEU A 392 9.76 -1.16 -1.28
CA LEU A 392 8.56 -0.61 -1.91
C LEU A 392 8.52 -0.85 -3.42
N ILE A 393 9.65 -0.64 -4.10
CA ILE A 393 9.77 -0.90 -5.53
C ILE A 393 9.54 -2.38 -5.83
N PHE A 394 10.10 -3.27 -5.02
CA PHE A 394 9.91 -4.72 -5.17
C PHE A 394 8.43 -5.12 -5.03
N VAL A 395 7.76 -4.65 -3.99
CA VAL A 395 6.32 -4.91 -3.77
C VAL A 395 5.46 -4.31 -4.89
N GLY A 396 5.76 -3.08 -5.30
CA GLY A 396 5.06 -2.42 -6.41
C GLY A 396 5.16 -3.20 -7.72
N ALA A 397 6.31 -3.80 -7.99
CA ALA A 397 6.48 -4.62 -9.19
C ALA A 397 5.84 -6.01 -9.07
N LEU A 398 5.92 -6.65 -7.90
CA LEU A 398 5.24 -7.91 -7.63
C LEU A 398 3.72 -7.77 -7.87
N TRP A 399 3.13 -6.69 -7.36
CA TRP A 399 1.72 -6.40 -7.60
C TRP A 399 1.45 -5.89 -9.02
N GLY A 400 2.38 -5.15 -9.65
CA GLY A 400 2.27 -4.73 -11.05
C GLY A 400 2.11 -5.91 -12.01
N ALA A 401 2.83 -7.01 -11.75
CA ALA A 401 2.73 -8.24 -12.54
C ALA A 401 1.33 -8.88 -12.51
N ILE A 402 0.55 -8.69 -11.44
CA ILE A 402 -0.78 -9.30 -11.28
C ILE A 402 -1.94 -8.41 -11.74
N VAL A 403 -1.73 -7.10 -11.93
CA VAL A 403 -2.82 -6.15 -12.25
C VAL A 403 -3.58 -6.54 -13.51
N PHE A 404 -2.88 -6.68 -14.63
CA PHE A 404 -3.54 -7.00 -15.90
C PHE A 404 -4.22 -8.38 -15.86
N PRO A 405 -3.56 -9.47 -15.38
CA PRO A 405 -4.20 -10.77 -15.26
C PRO A 405 -5.44 -10.76 -14.36
N VAL A 406 -5.42 -10.06 -13.22
CA VAL A 406 -6.58 -9.97 -12.33
C VAL A 406 -7.73 -9.22 -12.99
N ILE A 407 -7.50 -8.04 -13.53
CA ILE A 407 -8.55 -7.25 -14.19
C ILE A 407 -9.10 -8.00 -15.39
N SER A 408 -8.25 -8.50 -16.27
CA SER A 408 -8.67 -9.24 -17.45
C SER A 408 -9.48 -10.49 -17.09
N SER A 409 -9.12 -11.22 -16.03
CA SER A 409 -9.85 -12.39 -15.55
C SER A 409 -11.29 -12.10 -15.13
N LEU A 410 -11.59 -10.88 -14.71
CA LEU A 410 -12.93 -10.47 -14.24
C LEU A 410 -13.77 -9.69 -15.27
N TYR A 411 -13.15 -9.34 -16.41
CA TYR A 411 -13.82 -8.62 -17.49
C TYR A 411 -13.78 -9.34 -18.85
N TRP A 412 -12.89 -10.31 -19.03
CA TRP A 412 -12.73 -11.08 -20.25
C TRP A 412 -12.95 -12.57 -19.98
N ASP A 413 -14.06 -13.09 -20.46
CA ASP A 413 -14.57 -14.43 -20.20
C ASP A 413 -13.71 -15.59 -20.76
N LYS A 414 -12.78 -15.27 -21.68
CA LYS A 414 -11.88 -16.25 -22.31
C LYS A 414 -10.55 -16.46 -21.59
N VAL A 415 -10.20 -15.62 -20.61
CA VAL A 415 -8.92 -15.75 -19.87
C VAL A 415 -8.87 -17.11 -19.19
N THR A 416 -7.78 -17.84 -19.42
CA THR A 416 -7.56 -19.18 -18.85
C THR A 416 -6.70 -19.13 -17.59
N ALA A 417 -6.76 -20.17 -16.76
CA ALA A 417 -5.86 -20.31 -15.61
C ALA A 417 -4.38 -20.34 -16.04
N LYS A 418 -4.08 -20.99 -17.19
CA LYS A 418 -2.72 -21.00 -17.75
C LYS A 418 -2.27 -19.59 -18.15
N ALA A 419 -3.15 -18.80 -18.78
CA ALA A 419 -2.86 -17.42 -19.16
C ALA A 419 -2.55 -16.56 -17.93
N PHE A 420 -3.37 -16.68 -16.87
CA PHE A 420 -3.14 -15.99 -15.61
C PHE A 420 -1.80 -16.37 -14.97
N ASN A 421 -1.55 -17.67 -14.77
CA ASN A 421 -0.38 -18.15 -14.03
C ASN A 421 0.93 -17.81 -14.75
N TRP A 422 1.03 -18.09 -16.05
CA TRP A 422 2.24 -17.81 -16.82
C TRP A 422 2.49 -16.32 -16.99
N SER A 423 1.45 -15.51 -17.13
CA SER A 423 1.62 -14.06 -17.25
C SER A 423 2.21 -13.44 -15.99
N VAL A 424 1.75 -13.85 -14.81
CA VAL A 424 2.30 -13.37 -13.55
C VAL A 424 3.75 -13.81 -13.36
N LEU A 425 4.04 -15.09 -13.61
CA LEU A 425 5.38 -15.64 -13.44
C LEU A 425 6.39 -14.96 -14.38
N ILE A 426 6.08 -14.91 -15.69
CA ILE A 426 6.99 -14.30 -16.68
C ILE A 426 7.17 -12.82 -16.43
N ALA A 427 6.11 -12.10 -16.06
CA ALA A 427 6.20 -10.67 -15.74
C ALA A 427 7.10 -10.41 -14.53
N PHE A 428 6.95 -11.20 -13.48
CA PHE A 428 7.78 -11.06 -12.28
C PHE A 428 9.26 -11.40 -12.55
N VAL A 429 9.52 -12.49 -13.29
CA VAL A 429 10.88 -12.84 -13.72
C VAL A 429 11.48 -11.74 -14.61
N SER A 430 10.72 -11.20 -15.57
CA SER A 430 11.18 -10.11 -16.43
C SER A 430 11.53 -8.84 -15.63
N PHE A 431 10.74 -8.53 -14.60
CA PHE A 431 11.06 -7.45 -13.67
C PHE A 431 12.39 -7.71 -12.96
N LEU A 432 12.60 -8.91 -12.39
CA LEU A 432 13.85 -9.27 -11.70
C LEU A 432 15.05 -9.21 -12.63
N MET A 433 14.92 -9.70 -13.87
CA MET A 433 15.99 -9.65 -14.87
C MET A 433 16.50 -8.23 -15.12
N VAL A 434 15.57 -7.27 -15.23
CA VAL A 434 15.91 -5.85 -15.41
C VAL A 434 16.44 -5.24 -14.11
N ARG A 435 15.72 -5.43 -13.00
CA ARG A 435 16.01 -4.75 -11.72
C ARG A 435 17.31 -5.19 -11.08
N LEU A 436 17.64 -6.48 -11.18
CA LEU A 436 18.84 -7.07 -10.60
C LEU A 436 20.01 -7.15 -11.59
N ASN A 437 19.86 -6.52 -12.78
CA ASN A 437 20.87 -6.55 -13.84
C ASN A 437 21.32 -7.99 -14.22
N TRP A 438 20.39 -8.97 -14.17
CA TRP A 438 20.68 -10.33 -14.63
C TRP A 438 20.90 -10.39 -16.14
N VAL A 439 20.42 -9.38 -16.85
CA VAL A 439 20.57 -9.24 -18.30
C VAL A 439 21.20 -7.89 -18.59
N SER A 440 22.22 -7.88 -19.44
CA SER A 440 22.85 -6.63 -19.89
C SER A 440 21.87 -5.84 -20.76
N LEU A 441 21.59 -4.60 -20.35
CA LEU A 441 20.70 -3.67 -21.07
C LEU A 441 21.46 -2.96 -22.19
N THR A 442 22.05 -3.73 -23.12
CA THR A 442 22.78 -3.22 -24.28
C THR A 442 22.25 -3.83 -25.58
N GLY A 443 22.45 -3.13 -26.68
CA GLY A 443 22.06 -3.61 -28.02
C GLY A 443 20.57 -4.00 -28.10
N ILE A 444 20.30 -5.14 -28.75
CA ILE A 444 18.94 -5.66 -29.01
C ILE A 444 18.16 -5.94 -27.71
N THR A 445 18.84 -6.42 -26.68
CA THR A 445 18.20 -6.74 -25.39
C THR A 445 17.59 -5.51 -24.73
N ALA A 446 18.30 -4.38 -24.75
CA ALA A 446 17.77 -3.12 -24.23
C ALA A 446 16.51 -2.68 -24.97
N TYR A 447 16.55 -2.71 -26.32
CA TYR A 447 15.37 -2.35 -27.13
C TYR A 447 14.18 -3.28 -26.86
N LEU A 448 14.40 -4.58 -26.66
CA LEU A 448 13.33 -5.52 -26.34
C LEU A 448 12.63 -5.14 -25.02
N PHE A 449 13.38 -4.87 -23.96
CA PHE A 449 12.80 -4.47 -22.68
C PHE A 449 12.15 -3.07 -22.75
N GLU A 450 12.70 -2.13 -23.50
CA GLU A 450 12.09 -0.82 -23.74
C GLU A 450 10.76 -0.92 -24.51
N ILE A 451 10.65 -1.80 -25.50
CA ILE A 451 9.39 -2.08 -26.20
C ILE A 451 8.36 -2.67 -25.24
N ILE A 452 8.74 -3.71 -24.47
CA ILE A 452 7.85 -4.33 -23.47
C ILE A 452 7.40 -3.29 -22.44
N ALA A 453 8.31 -2.45 -21.95
CA ALA A 453 7.99 -1.37 -21.00
C ALA A 453 7.06 -0.31 -21.62
N THR A 454 7.25 0.04 -22.87
CA THR A 454 6.36 0.99 -23.57
C THR A 454 4.94 0.43 -23.72
N ILE A 455 4.81 -0.86 -24.02
CA ILE A 455 3.51 -1.55 -23.98
C ILE A 455 2.95 -1.49 -22.56
N GLY A 456 3.79 -1.68 -21.52
CA GLY A 456 3.41 -1.53 -20.13
C GLY A 456 2.84 -0.14 -19.80
N ALA A 457 3.44 0.94 -20.30
CA ALA A 457 2.91 2.29 -20.16
C ALA A 457 1.52 2.44 -20.80
N GLY A 458 1.34 1.90 -22.00
CA GLY A 458 0.04 1.83 -22.65
C GLY A 458 -0.99 1.02 -21.86
N VAL A 459 -0.58 -0.09 -21.26
CA VAL A 459 -1.43 -0.93 -20.39
C VAL A 459 -1.87 -0.17 -19.14
N VAL A 460 -0.97 0.54 -18.46
CA VAL A 460 -1.30 1.32 -17.26
C VAL A 460 -2.34 2.40 -17.59
N LEU A 461 -2.09 3.25 -18.59
CA LEU A 461 -3.01 4.29 -19.00
C LEU A 461 -4.32 3.74 -19.58
N GLY A 462 -4.21 2.65 -20.33
CA GLY A 462 -5.37 1.94 -20.87
C GLY A 462 -6.28 1.38 -19.78
N LEU A 463 -5.73 0.74 -18.74
CA LEU A 463 -6.50 0.20 -17.61
C LEU A 463 -7.09 1.31 -16.74
N MET A 464 -6.35 2.40 -16.49
CA MET A 464 -6.88 3.56 -15.79
C MET A 464 -8.08 4.15 -16.52
N SER A 465 -7.97 4.36 -17.82
CA SER A 465 -9.07 4.84 -18.66
C SER A 465 -10.22 3.83 -18.73
N PHE A 466 -9.92 2.53 -18.80
CA PHE A 466 -10.92 1.47 -18.79
C PHE A 466 -11.78 1.49 -17.53
N GLY A 467 -11.17 1.71 -16.36
CA GLY A 467 -11.89 1.74 -15.09
C GLY A 467 -13.02 2.77 -15.07
N PHE A 468 -12.78 3.97 -15.59
CA PHE A 468 -13.75 5.08 -15.56
C PHE A 468 -14.61 5.20 -16.82
N PHE A 469 -14.05 4.94 -17.99
CA PHE A 469 -14.70 5.23 -19.29
C PHE A 469 -15.08 3.96 -20.08
N GLY A 470 -14.74 2.78 -19.56
CA GLY A 470 -15.13 1.50 -20.14
C GLY A 470 -14.16 0.96 -21.21
N LYS A 471 -14.48 -0.27 -21.68
CA LYS A 471 -13.57 -1.11 -22.48
C LYS A 471 -13.05 -0.44 -23.75
N LYS A 472 -13.93 0.22 -24.53
CA LYS A 472 -13.54 0.82 -25.81
C LYS A 472 -12.49 1.92 -25.60
N VAL A 473 -12.75 2.84 -24.67
CA VAL A 473 -11.84 3.95 -24.36
C VAL A 473 -10.51 3.42 -23.81
N GLY A 474 -10.55 2.46 -22.88
CA GLY A 474 -9.33 1.87 -22.33
C GLY A 474 -8.41 1.25 -23.38
N VAL A 475 -8.97 0.47 -24.32
CA VAL A 475 -8.18 -0.13 -25.41
C VAL A 475 -7.62 0.94 -26.36
N ILE A 476 -8.43 1.92 -26.76
CA ILE A 476 -7.98 3.01 -27.64
C ILE A 476 -6.85 3.81 -26.98
N VAL A 477 -7.02 4.23 -25.74
CA VAL A 477 -6.00 4.98 -25.00
C VAL A 477 -4.73 4.15 -24.85
N GLY A 478 -4.84 2.87 -24.49
CA GLY A 478 -3.67 2.00 -24.36
C GLY A 478 -2.89 1.85 -25.66
N CYS A 479 -3.57 1.61 -26.79
CA CYS A 479 -2.93 1.50 -28.11
C CYS A 479 -2.30 2.82 -28.54
N ILE A 480 -3.02 3.93 -28.45
CA ILE A 480 -2.51 5.25 -28.84
C ILE A 480 -1.29 5.62 -27.99
N THR A 481 -1.36 5.43 -26.68
CA THR A 481 -0.23 5.69 -25.77
C THR A 481 1.00 4.87 -26.18
N THR A 482 0.84 3.58 -26.45
CA THR A 482 1.96 2.72 -26.86
C THR A 482 2.58 3.22 -28.16
N ILE A 483 1.77 3.56 -29.17
CA ILE A 483 2.26 4.03 -30.48
C ILE A 483 3.00 5.37 -30.35
N ILE A 484 2.43 6.30 -29.59
CA ILE A 484 3.03 7.64 -29.41
C ILE A 484 4.33 7.56 -28.61
N LEU A 485 4.35 6.79 -27.52
CA LEU A 485 5.51 6.72 -26.63
C LEU A 485 6.66 5.89 -27.19
N LEU A 486 6.40 4.94 -28.08
CA LEU A 486 7.41 4.01 -28.58
C LEU A 486 8.69 4.71 -29.10
N PRO A 487 8.64 5.70 -30.01
CA PRO A 487 9.86 6.36 -30.50
C PRO A 487 10.61 7.13 -29.42
N TYR A 488 9.92 7.64 -28.39
CA TYR A 488 10.54 8.39 -27.29
C TYR A 488 11.14 7.49 -26.21
N CYS A 489 10.59 6.28 -26.02
CA CYS A 489 11.04 5.33 -25.02
C CYS A 489 12.29 4.56 -25.46
N LEU A 490 12.45 4.33 -26.77
CA LEU A 490 13.61 3.62 -27.32
C LEU A 490 14.90 4.42 -27.12
N GLY A 491 15.89 3.80 -26.47
CA GLY A 491 17.16 4.45 -26.13
C GLY A 491 17.10 5.35 -24.89
N PHE A 492 15.89 5.59 -24.32
CA PHE A 492 15.67 6.51 -23.22
C PHE A 492 15.39 5.79 -21.88
N LEU A 493 14.47 4.80 -21.87
CA LEU A 493 14.00 4.16 -20.61
C LEU A 493 15.11 3.39 -19.89
N ARG A 494 16.13 2.90 -20.59
CA ARG A 494 17.27 2.22 -19.98
C ARG A 494 18.04 3.08 -18.97
N ASN A 495 17.93 4.41 -19.06
CA ASN A 495 18.52 5.35 -18.11
C ASN A 495 17.74 5.45 -16.79
N TYR A 496 16.50 4.92 -16.74
CA TYR A 496 15.59 4.99 -15.61
C TYR A 496 15.18 3.57 -15.18
N LEU A 497 16.12 2.85 -14.57
CA LEU A 497 15.99 1.41 -14.27
C LEU A 497 14.74 1.05 -13.48
N THR A 498 14.35 1.88 -12.51
CA THR A 498 13.13 1.68 -11.71
C THR A 498 11.88 1.76 -12.57
N LEU A 499 11.80 2.76 -13.44
CA LEU A 499 10.66 2.93 -14.35
C LEU A 499 10.61 1.82 -15.40
N LEU A 500 11.76 1.52 -16.03
CA LEU A 500 11.90 0.45 -17.01
C LEU A 500 11.44 -0.91 -16.43
N SER A 501 11.95 -1.28 -15.26
CA SER A 501 11.62 -2.57 -14.62
C SER A 501 10.14 -2.67 -14.24
N SER A 502 9.57 -1.61 -13.66
CA SER A 502 8.16 -1.59 -13.26
C SER A 502 7.24 -1.67 -14.47
N LEU A 503 7.48 -0.90 -15.53
CA LEU A 503 6.71 -0.94 -16.77
C LEU A 503 6.85 -2.29 -17.49
N THR A 504 8.04 -2.92 -17.43
CA THR A 504 8.26 -4.26 -17.98
C THR A 504 7.34 -5.29 -17.35
N ALA A 505 7.10 -5.23 -16.03
CA ALA A 505 6.16 -6.13 -15.36
C ALA A 505 4.74 -6.02 -15.94
N TYR A 506 4.24 -4.81 -16.15
CA TYR A 506 2.91 -4.59 -16.77
C TYR A 506 2.86 -5.05 -18.23
N GLY A 507 3.87 -4.69 -19.03
CA GLY A 507 3.92 -5.04 -20.44
C GLY A 507 4.02 -6.55 -20.67
N ALA A 508 4.93 -7.21 -19.95
CA ALA A 508 5.09 -8.65 -20.01
C ALA A 508 3.83 -9.40 -19.58
N SER A 509 3.20 -8.98 -18.45
CA SER A 509 1.96 -9.61 -17.98
C SER A 509 0.84 -9.49 -19.00
N ALA A 510 0.67 -8.32 -19.61
CA ALA A 510 -0.38 -8.07 -20.59
C ALA A 510 -0.15 -8.86 -21.89
N LEU A 511 1.08 -8.86 -22.40
CA LEU A 511 1.46 -9.59 -23.61
C LEU A 511 1.22 -11.10 -23.43
N VAL A 512 1.80 -11.70 -22.39
CA VAL A 512 1.70 -13.14 -22.13
C VAL A 512 0.25 -13.56 -21.88
N CYS A 513 -0.48 -12.82 -21.03
CA CYS A 513 -1.89 -13.10 -20.76
C CYS A 513 -2.73 -13.05 -22.02
N THR A 514 -2.55 -12.03 -22.85
CA THR A 514 -3.30 -11.85 -24.09
C THR A 514 -2.97 -12.94 -25.11
N VAL A 515 -1.69 -13.21 -25.35
CA VAL A 515 -1.25 -14.21 -26.33
C VAL A 515 -1.77 -15.61 -25.95
N ILE A 516 -1.55 -16.04 -24.70
CA ILE A 516 -2.03 -17.38 -24.26
C ILE A 516 -3.56 -17.45 -24.33
N THR A 517 -4.27 -16.37 -23.98
CA THR A 517 -5.73 -16.34 -24.05
C THR A 517 -6.24 -16.46 -25.49
N LEU A 518 -5.61 -15.78 -26.44
CA LEU A 518 -6.00 -15.82 -27.86
C LEU A 518 -5.70 -17.16 -28.51
N LEU A 519 -4.59 -17.79 -28.12
CA LEU A 519 -4.21 -19.13 -28.61
C LEU A 519 -5.01 -20.29 -27.98
N SER A 520 -5.77 -19.98 -26.91
CA SER A 520 -6.54 -20.99 -26.17
C SER A 520 -7.94 -21.16 -26.74
N SER A 521 -8.36 -22.41 -26.95
CA SER A 521 -9.69 -22.79 -27.48
C SER A 521 -10.76 -22.97 -26.39
N GLN A 522 -10.54 -22.41 -25.16
CA GLN A 522 -11.45 -22.63 -24.04
C GLN A 522 -12.84 -21.99 -24.23
N LYS A 523 -13.87 -22.67 -23.68
CA LYS A 523 -15.24 -22.14 -23.57
C LYS A 523 -15.27 -20.87 -22.72
N ARG A 524 -16.21 -19.97 -23.05
CA ARG A 524 -16.44 -18.75 -22.27
C ARG A 524 -16.85 -19.09 -20.85
N PHE A 525 -16.30 -18.35 -19.89
CA PHE A 525 -16.62 -18.53 -18.47
C PHE A 525 -17.87 -17.73 -18.09
N ASP A 526 -18.80 -18.37 -17.40
CA ASP A 526 -19.95 -17.66 -16.81
C ASP A 526 -19.56 -17.03 -15.47
N PHE A 527 -19.51 -15.70 -15.43
CA PHE A 527 -19.16 -14.94 -14.24
C PHE A 527 -20.14 -15.11 -13.05
N ARG A 528 -21.37 -15.59 -13.29
CA ARG A 528 -22.35 -15.84 -12.22
C ARG A 528 -21.87 -16.91 -11.26
N ARG A 529 -21.11 -17.88 -11.76
CA ARG A 529 -20.52 -18.97 -10.96
C ARG A 529 -19.54 -18.50 -9.88
N ILE A 530 -18.96 -17.30 -10.00
CA ILE A 530 -18.05 -16.76 -8.98
C ILE A 530 -18.79 -16.63 -7.65
N ASN A 531 -19.99 -16.10 -7.65
CA ASN A 531 -20.78 -15.92 -6.43
C ASN A 531 -21.17 -17.26 -5.78
N GLU A 532 -21.40 -18.29 -6.57
CA GLU A 532 -21.77 -19.63 -6.08
C GLU A 532 -20.57 -20.36 -5.42
N LEU A 533 -19.34 -20.05 -5.86
CA LEU A 533 -18.12 -20.70 -5.42
C LEU A 533 -17.43 -19.97 -4.26
N VAL A 534 -17.79 -18.70 -3.99
CA VAL A 534 -17.33 -17.94 -2.84
C VAL A 534 -18.20 -18.27 -1.64
N VAL A 535 -17.57 -18.79 -0.58
CA VAL A 535 -18.29 -19.33 0.60
C VAL A 535 -18.49 -18.24 1.63
N GLU A 536 -19.74 -18.07 2.08
CA GLU A 536 -20.09 -17.29 3.27
C GLU A 536 -19.91 -18.16 4.53
N PHE A 537 -18.90 -17.85 5.35
CA PHE A 537 -18.59 -18.67 6.53
C PHE A 537 -19.64 -18.59 7.62
N HIS A 538 -20.41 -17.49 7.69
CA HIS A 538 -21.52 -17.36 8.65
C HIS A 538 -22.66 -18.36 8.38
N SER A 539 -22.91 -18.70 7.14
CA SER A 539 -23.93 -19.68 6.77
C SER A 539 -23.55 -21.11 7.17
N LEU A 540 -22.25 -21.40 7.26
CA LEU A 540 -21.75 -22.71 7.68
C LEU A 540 -21.96 -22.96 9.18
N SER A 541 -21.86 -21.91 10.01
CA SER A 541 -22.09 -22.02 11.46
C SER A 541 -23.55 -22.31 11.81
N LYS A 542 -24.52 -21.92 10.96
CA LYS A 542 -25.96 -22.22 11.12
C LYS A 542 -26.33 -23.64 10.68
N LYS A 543 -25.55 -24.25 9.79
CA LYS A 543 -25.78 -25.62 9.31
C LYS A 543 -25.15 -26.70 10.21
N GLN A 544 -24.27 -26.30 11.13
CA GLN A 544 -23.57 -27.20 12.06
C GLN A 544 -24.20 -27.21 13.47
N LYS A 545 -25.22 -26.37 13.73
CA LYS A 545 -26.13 -26.46 14.87
C LYS A 545 -27.41 -27.19 14.46
#